data_78b376a4ba3a0914b7493ffdd6fff06f
#
_entry.id   78b376a4ba3a0914b7493ffdd6fff06f
#
_cell.length_a   1.000
_cell.length_b   1.000
_cell.length_c   1.000
_cell.angle_alpha   90.00
_cell.angle_beta   90.00
_cell.angle_gamma   90.00
#
_symmetry.space_group_name_H-M   'P 1'
#
loop_
_entity.id
_entity.type
_entity.pdbx_description
1 polymer ?
#
loop_
_entity_poly.entity_id
_entity_poly.type
_entity_poly.pdbx_seq_one_letter_code
_entity_poly.pdbx_strand_id
1 'polypeptide(L)'
;MEIGQKKNFEWCCVVFKKGEAVTDYIAFFVVVLIYAVAITNSLTEQLAKHITIDLRIRMLVSLGVVLVLNLIFLMGRQATIRVMGFLVFPLIAYFLFLSLYLTGSWQPTLLTGQMSFDQHTLHQVWISIPVMVFAFSHTPIISTFAIDRREKYGEQAMGKCKKIMKVAYVIICLSVLFFVFSCLLSIPTNYIEDAKNEGVTILSALSMMPNAPAWLSISGIIVAVVAMSKSFLGTYFGVIEGATEVVKTSLHQVGVKKSRAFNRAKVGAEERF
;
A
#
# COMPACT_ATOMS: atom_id res chain seq x y z
N MET A 1 11.67 -11.76 45.22
CA MET A 1 10.58 -12.17 44.30
C MET A 1 10.31 -11.18 43.16
N GLU A 2 10.43 -9.88 43.37
CA GLU A 2 10.20 -8.81 42.37
C GLU A 2 11.17 -8.78 41.18
N ILE A 3 12.43 -9.13 41.35
CA ILE A 3 13.46 -9.08 40.28
C ILE A 3 13.18 -10.10 39.17
N GLY A 4 12.63 -11.26 39.52
CA GLY A 4 12.26 -12.30 38.56
C GLY A 4 11.05 -11.92 37.68
N GLN A 5 10.07 -11.24 38.28
CA GLN A 5 8.84 -10.83 37.61
C GLN A 5 9.09 -9.71 36.60
N LYS A 6 9.95 -8.74 36.94
CA LYS A 6 10.36 -7.65 36.05
C LYS A 6 11.12 -8.17 34.82
N LYS A 7 12.03 -9.15 35.02
CA LYS A 7 12.76 -9.79 33.91
C LYS A 7 11.84 -10.59 32.96
N ASN A 8 10.82 -11.26 33.48
CA ASN A 8 9.86 -12.00 32.66
C ASN A 8 8.96 -11.05 31.85
N PHE A 9 8.58 -9.91 32.43
CA PHE A 9 7.79 -8.89 31.74
C PHE A 9 8.59 -8.23 30.59
N GLU A 10 9.85 -7.85 30.84
CA GLU A 10 10.73 -7.32 29.78
C GLU A 10 10.94 -8.35 28.65
N TRP A 11 11.07 -9.62 28.98
CA TRP A 11 11.23 -10.69 28.00
C TRP A 11 9.95 -10.87 27.16
N CYS A 12 8.79 -10.84 27.79
CA CYS A 12 7.49 -10.88 27.11
C CYS A 12 7.34 -9.72 26.13
N CYS A 13 7.65 -8.49 26.55
CA CYS A 13 7.60 -7.29 25.70
C CYS A 13 8.53 -7.41 24.48
N VAL A 14 9.75 -7.92 24.66
CA VAL A 14 10.71 -8.11 23.56
C VAL A 14 10.25 -9.17 22.56
N VAL A 15 9.68 -10.28 23.04
CA VAL A 15 9.15 -11.34 22.16
C VAL A 15 7.92 -10.87 21.40
N PHE A 16 7.02 -10.13 22.07
CA PHE A 16 5.83 -9.53 21.42
C PHE A 16 6.24 -8.55 20.32
N LYS A 17 7.13 -7.62 20.65
CA LYS A 17 7.64 -6.64 19.69
C LYS A 17 8.34 -7.28 18.48
N LYS A 18 9.02 -8.41 18.67
CA LYS A 18 9.62 -9.18 17.57
C LYS A 18 8.55 -9.84 16.71
N GLY A 19 7.50 -10.38 17.30
CA GLY A 19 6.37 -10.96 16.58
C GLY A 19 5.69 -9.93 15.69
N GLU A 20 5.39 -8.75 16.23
CA GLU A 20 4.80 -7.64 15.48
C GLU A 20 5.70 -7.21 14.31
N ALA A 21 6.99 -6.99 14.54
CA ALA A 21 7.93 -6.57 13.48
C ALA A 21 8.05 -7.60 12.35
N VAL A 22 8.04 -8.90 12.66
CA VAL A 22 8.08 -9.97 11.64
C VAL A 22 6.76 -10.01 10.86
N THR A 23 5.64 -9.88 11.55
CA THR A 23 4.31 -9.87 10.91
C THR A 23 4.17 -8.67 9.97
N ASP A 24 4.56 -7.49 10.41
CA ASP A 24 4.53 -6.27 9.60
C ASP A 24 5.45 -6.38 8.38
N TYR A 25 6.66 -6.91 8.57
CA TYR A 25 7.59 -7.16 7.46
C TYR A 25 6.98 -8.09 6.41
N ILE A 26 6.42 -9.23 6.82
CA ILE A 26 5.81 -10.20 5.91
C ILE A 26 4.60 -9.58 5.21
N ALA A 27 3.74 -8.88 5.94
CA ALA A 27 2.55 -8.23 5.38
C ALA A 27 2.93 -7.21 4.30
N PHE A 28 3.84 -6.29 4.58
CA PHE A 28 4.28 -5.29 3.61
C PHE A 28 5.03 -5.92 2.43
N PHE A 29 5.82 -6.97 2.66
CA PHE A 29 6.51 -7.68 1.59
C PHE A 29 5.52 -8.32 0.60
N VAL A 30 4.48 -9.00 1.10
CA VAL A 30 3.42 -9.59 0.26
C VAL A 30 2.71 -8.50 -0.56
N VAL A 31 2.41 -7.35 0.05
CA VAL A 31 1.77 -6.23 -0.64
C VAL A 31 2.65 -5.66 -1.75
N VAL A 32 3.94 -5.51 -1.50
CA VAL A 32 4.92 -5.07 -2.54
C VAL A 32 4.93 -6.04 -3.72
N LEU A 33 4.89 -7.36 -3.45
CA LEU A 33 4.81 -8.37 -4.51
C LEU A 33 3.50 -8.24 -5.32
N ILE A 34 2.36 -8.02 -4.65
CA ILE A 34 1.07 -7.81 -5.31
C ILE A 34 1.14 -6.61 -6.26
N TYR A 35 1.71 -5.48 -5.83
CA TYR A 35 1.87 -4.31 -6.69
C TYR A 35 2.81 -4.58 -7.87
N ALA A 36 3.93 -5.29 -7.66
CA ALA A 36 4.85 -5.65 -8.75
C ALA A 36 4.15 -6.51 -9.81
N VAL A 37 3.37 -7.50 -9.39
CA VAL A 37 2.58 -8.37 -10.27
C VAL A 37 1.50 -7.56 -11.00
N ALA A 38 0.77 -6.69 -10.30
CA ALA A 38 -0.28 -5.86 -10.87
C ALA A 38 0.26 -4.91 -11.96
N ILE A 39 1.40 -4.23 -11.70
CA ILE A 39 2.05 -3.37 -12.69
C ILE A 39 2.49 -4.20 -13.91
N THR A 40 3.12 -5.36 -13.68
CA THR A 40 3.56 -6.26 -14.75
C THR A 40 2.38 -6.70 -15.61
N ASN A 41 1.27 -7.11 -14.98
CA ASN A 41 0.06 -7.52 -15.72
C ASN A 41 -0.51 -6.37 -16.55
N SER A 42 -0.64 -5.17 -15.99
CA SER A 42 -1.16 -4.01 -16.72
C SER A 42 -0.26 -3.61 -17.90
N LEU A 43 1.05 -3.72 -17.77
CA LEU A 43 1.98 -3.44 -18.87
C LEU A 43 1.96 -4.55 -19.92
N THR A 44 1.94 -5.81 -19.53
CA THR A 44 1.89 -6.95 -20.48
C THR A 44 0.59 -7.01 -21.25
N GLU A 45 -0.55 -6.66 -20.62
CA GLU A 45 -1.85 -6.56 -21.31
C GLU A 45 -1.79 -5.53 -22.46
N GLN A 46 -1.13 -4.39 -22.24
CA GLN A 46 -0.96 -3.39 -23.28
C GLN A 46 0.01 -3.84 -24.39
N LEU A 47 1.13 -4.44 -24.01
CA LEU A 47 2.07 -4.99 -24.99
C LEU A 47 1.40 -6.09 -25.84
N ALA A 48 0.51 -6.89 -25.24
CA ALA A 48 -0.21 -7.96 -25.92
C ALA A 48 -1.06 -7.47 -27.10
N LYS A 49 -1.47 -6.20 -27.10
CA LYS A 49 -2.20 -5.59 -28.23
C LYS A 49 -1.32 -5.38 -29.47
N HIS A 50 0.00 -5.38 -29.30
CA HIS A 50 0.96 -5.10 -30.36
C HIS A 50 1.93 -6.26 -30.66
N ILE A 51 2.16 -7.14 -29.69
CA ILE A 51 3.15 -8.21 -29.77
C ILE A 51 2.59 -9.46 -29.08
N THR A 52 2.86 -10.64 -29.62
CA THR A 52 2.57 -11.92 -28.95
C THR A 52 3.44 -12.03 -27.68
N ILE A 53 2.80 -12.12 -26.53
CA ILE A 53 3.50 -12.19 -25.22
C ILE A 53 3.84 -13.65 -24.92
N ASP A 54 5.12 -13.98 -25.02
CA ASP A 54 5.67 -15.23 -24.51
C ASP A 54 6.08 -15.08 -23.03
N LEU A 55 6.23 -16.20 -22.32
CA LEU A 55 6.66 -16.23 -20.90
C LEU A 55 7.97 -15.47 -20.68
N ARG A 56 8.89 -15.52 -21.64
CA ARG A 56 10.17 -14.80 -21.60
C ARG A 56 9.98 -13.28 -21.59
N ILE A 57 9.11 -12.76 -22.43
CA ILE A 57 8.80 -11.33 -22.52
C ILE A 57 8.15 -10.87 -21.20
N ARG A 58 7.23 -11.65 -20.65
CA ARG A 58 6.59 -11.36 -19.37
C ARG A 58 7.62 -11.30 -18.22
N MET A 59 8.57 -12.23 -18.16
CA MET A 59 9.66 -12.21 -17.19
C MET A 59 10.57 -10.97 -17.34
N LEU A 60 10.91 -10.59 -18.56
CA LEU A 60 11.71 -9.40 -18.82
C LEU A 60 11.00 -8.12 -18.41
N VAL A 61 9.69 -7.99 -18.70
CA VAL A 61 8.87 -6.85 -18.26
C VAL A 61 8.82 -6.79 -16.73
N SER A 62 8.57 -7.92 -16.06
CA SER A 62 8.55 -7.98 -14.60
C SER A 62 9.88 -7.55 -13.99
N LEU A 63 10.98 -8.08 -14.50
CA LEU A 63 12.32 -7.72 -14.06
C LEU A 63 12.61 -6.23 -14.29
N GLY A 64 12.24 -5.69 -15.46
CA GLY A 64 12.40 -4.27 -15.80
C GLY A 64 11.62 -3.37 -14.83
N VAL A 65 10.36 -3.70 -14.52
CA VAL A 65 9.53 -2.96 -13.56
C VAL A 65 10.20 -2.93 -12.18
N VAL A 66 10.58 -4.10 -11.67
CA VAL A 66 11.22 -4.20 -10.34
C VAL A 66 12.54 -3.44 -10.32
N LEU A 67 13.37 -3.54 -11.36
CA LEU A 67 14.63 -2.81 -11.45
C LEU A 67 14.42 -1.29 -11.46
N VAL A 68 13.49 -0.77 -12.28
CA VAL A 68 13.21 0.67 -12.36
C VAL A 68 12.74 1.20 -11.01
N LEU A 69 11.80 0.50 -10.35
CA LEU A 69 11.29 0.91 -9.04
C LEU A 69 12.38 0.87 -7.95
N ASN A 70 13.25 -0.14 -7.98
CA ASN A 70 14.38 -0.20 -7.07
C ASN A 70 15.43 0.89 -7.35
N LEU A 71 15.68 1.26 -8.61
CA LEU A 71 16.58 2.37 -8.95
C LEU A 71 16.10 3.69 -8.33
N ILE A 72 14.79 3.95 -8.32
CA ILE A 72 14.23 5.14 -7.64
C ILE A 72 14.58 5.10 -6.15
N PHE A 73 14.53 3.91 -5.54
CA PHE A 73 14.88 3.72 -4.13
C PHE A 73 16.37 3.96 -3.86
N LEU A 74 17.24 3.54 -4.77
CA LEU A 74 18.69 3.76 -4.67
C LEU A 74 19.08 5.24 -4.73
N MET A 75 18.23 6.11 -5.29
CA MET A 75 18.41 7.57 -5.26
C MET A 75 18.27 8.16 -3.84
N GLY A 76 17.85 7.36 -2.87
CA GLY A 76 17.73 7.72 -1.48
C GLY A 76 16.31 8.14 -1.05
N ARG A 77 16.08 8.09 0.27
CA ARG A 77 14.77 8.31 0.90
C ARG A 77 14.10 9.63 0.50
N GLN A 78 14.85 10.73 0.52
CA GLN A 78 14.29 12.04 0.19
C GLN A 78 13.89 12.18 -1.29
N ALA A 79 14.66 11.58 -2.20
CA ALA A 79 14.35 11.57 -3.62
C ALA A 79 13.07 10.75 -3.87
N THR A 80 12.95 9.57 -3.28
CA THR A 80 11.76 8.72 -3.37
C THR A 80 10.50 9.43 -2.86
N ILE A 81 10.56 10.09 -1.69
CA ILE A 81 9.44 10.86 -1.14
C ILE A 81 9.05 12.00 -2.08
N ARG A 82 10.02 12.69 -2.70
CA ARG A 82 9.77 13.77 -3.65
C ARG A 82 9.08 13.26 -4.92
N VAL A 83 9.55 12.14 -5.48
CA VAL A 83 8.93 11.48 -6.64
C VAL A 83 7.49 11.08 -6.32
N MET A 84 7.26 10.43 -5.18
CA MET A 84 5.91 10.06 -4.75
C MET A 84 5.00 11.27 -4.58
N GLY A 85 5.51 12.34 -3.96
CA GLY A 85 4.78 13.59 -3.79
C GLY A 85 4.40 14.24 -5.14
N PHE A 86 5.32 14.25 -6.09
CA PHE A 86 5.05 14.77 -7.44
C PHE A 86 3.98 13.95 -8.16
N LEU A 87 3.99 12.63 -8.04
CA LEU A 87 3.02 11.73 -8.69
C LEU A 87 1.59 11.83 -8.10
N VAL A 88 1.44 12.29 -6.85
CA VAL A 88 0.12 12.40 -6.21
C VAL A 88 -0.76 13.46 -6.85
N PHE A 89 -0.20 14.63 -7.15
CA PHE A 89 -0.99 15.77 -7.66
C PHE A 89 -1.67 15.46 -9.01
N PRO A 90 -0.97 14.96 -10.05
CA PRO A 90 -1.62 14.60 -11.30
C PRO A 90 -2.63 13.46 -11.13
N LEU A 91 -2.41 12.52 -10.21
CA LEU A 91 -3.37 11.46 -9.93
C LEU A 91 -4.67 12.00 -9.34
N ILE A 92 -4.59 12.86 -8.33
CA ILE A 92 -5.79 13.48 -7.73
C ILE A 92 -6.51 14.33 -8.77
N ALA A 93 -5.78 15.15 -9.53
CA ALA A 93 -6.36 15.98 -10.58
C ALA A 93 -7.07 15.13 -11.64
N TYR A 94 -6.46 14.01 -12.06
CA TYR A 94 -7.06 13.10 -13.03
C TYR A 94 -8.34 12.45 -12.49
N PHE A 95 -8.34 11.93 -11.27
CA PHE A 95 -9.53 11.32 -10.68
C PHE A 95 -10.66 12.33 -10.48
N LEU A 96 -10.37 13.55 -10.06
CA LEU A 96 -11.36 14.60 -9.95
C LEU A 96 -11.90 15.02 -11.33
N PHE A 97 -11.01 15.19 -12.32
CA PHE A 97 -11.41 15.48 -13.70
C PHE A 97 -12.32 14.38 -14.26
N LEU A 98 -11.91 13.11 -14.11
CA LEU A 98 -12.70 11.99 -14.58
C LEU A 98 -14.06 11.89 -13.86
N SER A 99 -14.09 12.11 -12.55
CA SER A 99 -15.34 12.14 -11.79
C SER A 99 -16.29 13.24 -12.28
N LEU A 100 -15.76 14.43 -12.53
CA LEU A 100 -16.55 15.54 -13.10
C LEU A 100 -17.02 15.24 -14.54
N TYR A 101 -16.17 14.63 -15.35
CA TYR A 101 -16.54 14.20 -16.71
C TYR A 101 -17.71 13.21 -16.68
N LEU A 102 -17.67 12.25 -15.76
CA LEU A 102 -18.73 11.24 -15.60
C LEU A 102 -20.04 11.81 -15.08
N THR A 103 -20.07 12.99 -14.43
CA THR A 103 -21.34 13.57 -13.94
C THR A 103 -22.35 13.83 -15.06
N GLY A 104 -21.86 14.09 -16.28
CA GLY A 104 -22.72 14.25 -17.47
C GLY A 104 -23.42 12.96 -17.92
N SER A 105 -22.96 11.79 -17.46
CA SER A 105 -23.50 10.48 -17.81
C SER A 105 -24.19 9.79 -16.64
N TRP A 106 -24.45 10.48 -15.54
CA TRP A 106 -25.08 9.91 -14.36
C TRP A 106 -26.50 9.42 -14.62
N GLN A 107 -26.76 8.19 -14.25
CA GLN A 107 -28.07 7.55 -14.30
C GLN A 107 -28.49 7.05 -12.90
N PRO A 108 -29.27 7.83 -12.15
CA PRO A 108 -29.68 7.45 -10.79
C PRO A 108 -30.40 6.09 -10.71
N THR A 109 -31.01 5.67 -11.82
CA THR A 109 -31.70 4.37 -11.96
C THR A 109 -30.75 3.17 -11.76
N LEU A 110 -29.44 3.34 -12.02
CA LEU A 110 -28.45 2.28 -11.79
C LEU A 110 -28.26 1.96 -10.31
N LEU A 111 -28.46 2.93 -9.40
CA LEU A 111 -28.39 2.69 -7.96
C LEU A 111 -29.65 2.00 -7.43
N THR A 112 -30.82 2.39 -7.91
CA THR A 112 -32.11 1.88 -7.38
C THR A 112 -32.40 0.45 -7.80
N GLY A 113 -31.89 0.00 -8.97
CA GLY A 113 -32.07 -1.36 -9.47
C GLY A 113 -31.17 -2.42 -8.81
N GLN A 114 -30.14 -2.01 -8.06
CA GLN A 114 -29.12 -2.91 -7.52
C GLN A 114 -29.16 -3.10 -6.00
N MET A 115 -29.99 -2.33 -5.28
CA MET A 115 -30.07 -2.43 -3.83
C MET A 115 -31.06 -3.54 -3.39
N SER A 116 -30.67 -4.78 -3.56
CA SER A 116 -31.29 -5.89 -2.84
C SER A 116 -30.49 -6.14 -1.55
N PHE A 117 -31.12 -5.91 -0.39
CA PHE A 117 -30.57 -6.31 0.91
C PHE A 117 -30.80 -7.80 1.12
N ASP A 118 -30.13 -8.63 0.34
CA ASP A 118 -30.16 -10.08 0.48
C ASP A 118 -28.96 -10.57 1.30
N GLN A 119 -29.05 -11.78 1.86
CA GLN A 119 -27.97 -12.40 2.62
C GLN A 119 -26.66 -12.49 1.82
N HIS A 120 -26.76 -12.68 0.51
CA HIS A 120 -25.63 -12.67 -0.40
C HIS A 120 -24.92 -11.29 -0.43
N THR A 121 -25.66 -10.20 -0.46
CA THR A 121 -25.13 -8.82 -0.43
C THR A 121 -24.40 -8.54 0.88
N LEU A 122 -24.97 -8.95 2.02
CA LEU A 122 -24.32 -8.82 3.33
C LEU A 122 -22.99 -9.59 3.39
N HIS A 123 -22.94 -10.79 2.83
CA HIS A 123 -21.72 -11.59 2.74
C HIS A 123 -20.65 -10.91 1.89
N GLN A 124 -21.01 -10.32 0.74
CA GLN A 124 -20.09 -9.58 -0.12
C GLN A 124 -19.53 -8.32 0.59
N VAL A 125 -20.38 -7.60 1.30
CA VAL A 125 -19.94 -6.45 2.13
C VAL A 125 -18.96 -6.91 3.20
N TRP A 126 -19.24 -8.01 3.90
CA TRP A 126 -18.36 -8.56 4.93
C TRP A 126 -16.96 -8.91 4.38
N ILE A 127 -16.90 -9.57 3.23
CA ILE A 127 -15.62 -9.91 2.55
C ILE A 127 -14.89 -8.65 2.07
N SER A 128 -15.60 -7.56 1.77
CA SER A 128 -14.99 -6.31 1.30
C SER A 128 -14.34 -5.49 2.43
N ILE A 129 -14.72 -5.70 3.70
CA ILE A 129 -14.19 -4.95 4.85
C ILE A 129 -12.65 -5.00 4.93
N PRO A 130 -11.97 -6.17 4.87
CA PRO A 130 -10.52 -6.22 4.92
C PRO A 130 -9.84 -5.43 3.79
N VAL A 131 -10.42 -5.45 2.59
CA VAL A 131 -9.92 -4.70 1.44
C VAL A 131 -10.06 -3.20 1.67
N MET A 132 -11.19 -2.74 2.21
CA MET A 132 -11.40 -1.34 2.57
C MET A 132 -10.42 -0.88 3.66
N VAL A 133 -10.26 -1.66 4.72
CA VAL A 133 -9.28 -1.36 5.79
C VAL A 133 -7.88 -1.24 5.20
N PHE A 134 -7.50 -2.16 4.30
CA PHE A 134 -6.20 -2.12 3.64
C PHE A 134 -6.05 -0.88 2.73
N ALA A 135 -7.08 -0.53 1.95
CA ALA A 135 -7.06 0.62 1.06
C ALA A 135 -6.84 1.96 1.80
N PHE A 136 -7.33 2.06 3.06
CA PHE A 136 -7.14 3.24 3.91
C PHE A 136 -5.95 3.11 4.88
N SER A 137 -5.23 2.00 4.89
CA SER A 137 -4.05 1.81 5.74
C SER A 137 -2.83 2.49 5.13
N HIS A 138 -2.35 3.54 5.78
CA HIS A 138 -1.19 4.34 5.33
C HIS A 138 -0.03 4.26 6.33
N THR A 139 -0.01 3.26 7.19
CA THR A 139 0.93 3.12 8.32
C THR A 139 2.40 3.31 7.92
N PRO A 140 2.93 2.69 6.84
CA PRO A 140 4.34 2.83 6.48
C PRO A 140 4.77 4.25 6.12
N ILE A 141 3.85 5.01 5.50
CA ILE A 141 4.13 6.40 5.08
C ILE A 141 3.98 7.35 6.27
N ILE A 142 3.09 7.03 7.21
CA ILE A 142 2.85 7.87 8.41
C ILE A 142 4.07 7.90 9.31
N SER A 143 4.72 6.76 9.58
CA SER A 143 5.92 6.69 10.41
C SER A 143 7.05 7.51 9.79
N THR A 144 7.29 7.33 8.50
CA THR A 144 8.28 8.07 7.73
C THR A 144 8.02 9.58 7.75
N PHE A 145 6.75 9.99 7.57
CA PHE A 145 6.34 11.39 7.63
C PHE A 145 6.51 11.99 9.03
N ALA A 146 6.15 11.26 10.07
CA ALA A 146 6.27 11.71 11.46
C ALA A 146 7.73 11.98 11.85
N ILE A 147 8.66 11.12 11.43
CA ILE A 147 10.10 11.28 11.66
C ILE A 147 10.61 12.56 10.98
N ASP A 148 10.30 12.74 9.67
CA ASP A 148 10.72 13.93 8.91
C ASP A 148 10.18 15.22 9.52
N ARG A 149 8.94 15.23 10.03
CA ARG A 149 8.35 16.39 10.68
C ARG A 149 8.93 16.65 12.07
N ARG A 150 9.31 15.61 12.80
CA ARG A 150 9.97 15.76 14.10
C ARG A 150 11.33 16.42 13.96
N GLU A 151 12.11 16.08 12.95
CA GLU A 151 13.37 16.75 12.65
C GLU A 151 13.17 18.24 12.32
N LYS A 152 12.08 18.58 11.62
CA LYS A 152 11.83 19.95 11.15
C LYS A 152 11.17 20.86 12.19
N TYR A 153 10.27 20.35 13.02
CA TYR A 153 9.40 21.15 13.91
C TYR A 153 9.61 20.89 15.41
N GLY A 154 10.52 19.97 15.79
CA GLY A 154 10.80 19.64 17.19
C GLY A 154 9.53 19.26 17.98
N GLU A 155 9.30 19.90 19.13
CA GLU A 155 8.16 19.62 20.03
C GLU A 155 6.79 19.92 19.39
N GLN A 156 6.70 20.87 18.46
CA GLN A 156 5.46 21.21 17.77
C GLN A 156 5.08 20.23 16.65
N ALA A 157 5.94 19.25 16.34
CA ALA A 157 5.75 18.31 15.25
C ALA A 157 4.44 17.51 15.38
N MET A 158 4.10 17.06 16.59
CA MET A 158 2.91 16.25 16.85
C MET A 158 1.61 16.97 16.45
N GLY A 159 1.45 18.22 16.88
CA GLY A 159 0.24 19.03 16.56
C GLY A 159 0.12 19.33 15.07
N LYS A 160 1.25 19.69 14.42
CA LYS A 160 1.28 19.97 12.99
C LYS A 160 1.04 18.71 12.16
N CYS A 161 1.64 17.57 12.52
CA CYS A 161 1.37 16.28 11.85
C CYS A 161 -0.10 15.90 11.94
N LYS A 162 -0.71 15.96 13.13
CA LYS A 162 -2.13 15.64 13.31
C LYS A 162 -3.03 16.51 12.44
N LYS A 163 -2.78 17.82 12.34
CA LYS A 163 -3.55 18.75 11.51
C LYS A 163 -3.40 18.41 10.02
N ILE A 164 -2.16 18.23 9.54
CA ILE A 164 -1.88 17.90 8.14
C ILE A 164 -2.54 16.58 7.76
N MET A 165 -2.38 15.55 8.59
CA MET A 165 -2.98 14.24 8.34
C MET A 165 -4.51 14.32 8.31
N LYS A 166 -5.15 15.01 9.26
CA LYS A 166 -6.60 15.17 9.26
C LYS A 166 -7.11 15.80 7.96
N VAL A 167 -6.48 16.88 7.52
CA VAL A 167 -6.87 17.54 6.27
C VAL A 167 -6.65 16.62 5.06
N ALA A 168 -5.50 15.94 4.99
CA ALA A 168 -5.19 15.01 3.91
C ALA A 168 -6.20 13.86 3.85
N TYR A 169 -6.56 13.26 4.98
CA TYR A 169 -7.56 12.17 5.04
C TYR A 169 -8.94 12.64 4.57
N VAL A 170 -9.38 13.83 4.97
CA VAL A 170 -10.68 14.37 4.51
C VAL A 170 -10.68 14.57 3.00
N ILE A 171 -9.62 15.15 2.43
CA ILE A 171 -9.50 15.36 0.98
C ILE A 171 -9.49 14.03 0.23
N ILE A 172 -8.69 13.05 0.70
CA ILE A 172 -8.62 11.73 0.07
C ILE A 172 -9.98 11.03 0.13
N CYS A 173 -10.62 11.02 1.30
CA CYS A 173 -11.92 10.38 1.49
C CYS A 173 -12.98 10.97 0.56
N LEU A 174 -13.10 12.30 0.51
CA LEU A 174 -14.05 12.98 -0.38
C LEU A 174 -13.75 12.71 -1.85
N SER A 175 -12.48 12.75 -2.27
CA SER A 175 -12.08 12.48 -3.64
C SER A 175 -12.39 11.04 -4.06
N VAL A 176 -12.09 10.06 -3.19
CA VAL A 176 -12.37 8.64 -3.47
C VAL A 176 -13.87 8.38 -3.52
N LEU A 177 -14.64 8.91 -2.56
CA LEU A 177 -16.09 8.76 -2.56
C LEU A 177 -16.71 9.36 -3.82
N PHE A 178 -16.29 10.57 -4.19
CA PHE A 178 -16.79 11.25 -5.39
C PHE A 178 -16.49 10.43 -6.65
N PHE A 179 -15.28 9.88 -6.77
CA PHE A 179 -14.90 9.02 -7.88
C PHE A 179 -15.72 7.72 -7.92
N VAL A 180 -15.85 7.03 -6.78
CA VAL A 180 -16.62 5.78 -6.68
C VAL A 180 -18.09 6.01 -7.04
N PHE A 181 -18.72 7.05 -6.49
CA PHE A 181 -20.10 7.39 -6.83
C PHE A 181 -20.26 7.76 -8.31
N SER A 182 -19.31 8.52 -8.87
CA SER A 182 -19.34 8.85 -10.29
C SER A 182 -19.26 7.61 -11.18
N CYS A 183 -18.42 6.63 -10.83
CA CYS A 183 -18.35 5.36 -11.54
C CYS A 183 -19.63 4.54 -11.39
N LEU A 184 -20.17 4.39 -10.19
CA LEU A 184 -21.40 3.62 -9.93
C LEU A 184 -22.63 4.19 -10.64
N LEU A 185 -22.70 5.52 -10.77
CA LEU A 185 -23.80 6.22 -11.45
C LEU A 185 -23.67 6.23 -12.97
N SER A 186 -22.48 5.95 -13.51
CA SER A 186 -22.20 6.09 -14.95
C SER A 186 -21.96 4.74 -15.65
N ILE A 187 -21.52 3.70 -14.92
CA ILE A 187 -21.16 2.43 -15.53
C ILE A 187 -22.28 1.42 -15.31
N PRO A 188 -22.88 0.87 -16.38
CA PRO A 188 -23.83 -0.25 -16.25
C PRO A 188 -23.16 -1.49 -15.65
N THR A 189 -23.94 -2.27 -14.88
CA THR A 189 -23.46 -3.39 -14.07
C THR A 189 -22.75 -4.46 -14.88
N ASN A 190 -23.19 -4.71 -16.11
CA ASN A 190 -22.58 -5.70 -17.01
C ASN A 190 -21.08 -5.40 -17.25
N TYR A 191 -20.71 -4.13 -17.50
CA TYR A 191 -19.30 -3.76 -17.71
C TYR A 191 -18.47 -3.89 -16.44
N ILE A 192 -19.09 -3.69 -15.27
CA ILE A 192 -18.42 -3.90 -13.96
C ILE A 192 -18.17 -5.40 -13.72
N GLU A 193 -19.15 -6.25 -14.06
CA GLU A 193 -19.05 -7.71 -13.96
C GLU A 193 -18.01 -8.27 -14.93
N ASP A 194 -18.00 -7.80 -16.17
CA ASP A 194 -17.01 -8.18 -17.17
C ASP A 194 -15.60 -7.82 -16.72
N ALA A 195 -15.39 -6.59 -16.24
CA ALA A 195 -14.11 -6.16 -15.69
C ALA A 195 -13.66 -6.98 -14.46
N LYS A 196 -14.62 -7.38 -13.61
CA LYS A 196 -14.35 -8.26 -12.46
C LYS A 196 -13.92 -9.65 -12.92
N ASN A 197 -14.61 -10.23 -13.92
CA ASN A 197 -14.32 -11.56 -14.44
C ASN A 197 -12.96 -11.59 -15.16
N GLU A 198 -12.62 -10.55 -15.88
CA GLU A 198 -11.33 -10.38 -16.55
C GLU A 198 -10.20 -9.95 -15.61
N GLY A 199 -10.52 -9.55 -14.36
CA GLY A 199 -9.54 -9.08 -13.38
C GLY A 199 -8.88 -7.76 -13.76
N VAL A 200 -9.55 -6.93 -14.57
CA VAL A 200 -9.07 -5.61 -15.01
C VAL A 200 -9.58 -4.47 -14.11
N THR A 201 -9.02 -3.29 -14.29
CA THR A 201 -9.36 -2.13 -13.44
C THR A 201 -10.69 -1.50 -13.85
N ILE A 202 -11.32 -0.73 -12.94
CA ILE A 202 -12.54 0.04 -13.24
C ILE A 202 -12.32 1.06 -14.37
N LEU A 203 -11.09 1.54 -14.55
CA LEU A 203 -10.74 2.41 -15.67
C LEU A 203 -10.77 1.67 -17.00
N SER A 204 -10.41 0.38 -17.01
CA SER A 204 -10.58 -0.51 -18.17
C SER A 204 -12.06 -0.73 -18.47
N ALA A 205 -12.91 -0.97 -17.46
CA ALA A 205 -14.35 -1.07 -17.62
C ALA A 205 -14.97 0.17 -18.28
N LEU A 206 -14.55 1.37 -17.84
CA LEU A 206 -14.97 2.64 -18.45
C LEU A 206 -14.56 2.73 -19.93
N SER A 207 -13.39 2.21 -20.28
CA SER A 207 -12.89 2.24 -21.66
C SER A 207 -13.59 1.24 -22.59
N MET A 208 -14.28 0.22 -22.05
CA MET A 208 -15.07 -0.77 -22.80
C MET A 208 -16.45 -0.26 -23.18
N MET A 209 -16.90 0.87 -22.63
CA MET A 209 -18.21 1.42 -22.94
C MET A 209 -18.29 1.92 -24.41
N PRO A 210 -19.43 1.76 -25.10
CA PRO A 210 -19.57 2.09 -26.54
C PRO A 210 -19.25 3.54 -26.89
N ASN A 211 -19.47 4.46 -25.94
CA ASN A 211 -19.23 5.91 -26.12
C ASN A 211 -17.97 6.39 -25.41
N ALA A 212 -17.08 5.45 -24.99
CA ALA A 212 -15.87 5.82 -24.30
C ALA A 212 -14.90 6.54 -25.26
N PRO A 213 -14.40 7.72 -24.88
CA PRO A 213 -13.44 8.42 -25.71
C PRO A 213 -12.11 7.66 -25.75
N ALA A 214 -11.43 7.66 -26.89
CA ALA A 214 -10.17 6.93 -27.10
C ALA A 214 -9.05 7.30 -26.08
N TRP A 215 -9.03 8.56 -25.62
CA TRP A 215 -8.07 9.00 -24.62
C TRP A 215 -8.21 8.26 -23.27
N LEU A 216 -9.41 7.78 -22.95
CA LEU A 216 -9.69 7.10 -21.68
C LEU A 216 -8.95 5.75 -21.57
N SER A 217 -8.91 5.00 -22.67
CA SER A 217 -8.17 3.72 -22.70
C SER A 217 -6.68 3.90 -22.45
N ILE A 218 -6.06 4.91 -23.05
CA ILE A 218 -4.61 5.15 -22.88
C ILE A 218 -4.32 5.77 -21.51
N SER A 219 -5.07 6.80 -21.13
CA SER A 219 -4.85 7.48 -19.86
C SER A 219 -5.15 6.59 -18.66
N GLY A 220 -6.17 5.74 -18.75
CA GLY A 220 -6.53 4.80 -17.68
C GLY A 220 -5.37 3.89 -17.29
N ILE A 221 -4.64 3.37 -18.28
CA ILE A 221 -3.49 2.49 -18.03
C ILE A 221 -2.32 3.26 -17.45
N ILE A 222 -1.99 4.42 -18.03
CA ILE A 222 -0.89 5.25 -17.52
C ILE A 222 -1.16 5.59 -16.05
N VAL A 223 -2.39 6.01 -15.73
CA VAL A 223 -2.79 6.36 -14.37
C VAL A 223 -2.75 5.14 -13.45
N ALA A 224 -3.23 3.99 -13.89
CA ALA A 224 -3.16 2.75 -13.10
C ALA A 224 -1.71 2.35 -12.77
N VAL A 225 -0.82 2.35 -13.77
CA VAL A 225 0.60 2.04 -13.59
C VAL A 225 1.27 3.05 -12.64
N VAL A 226 1.01 4.35 -12.82
CA VAL A 226 1.57 5.41 -11.95
C VAL A 226 1.05 5.28 -10.52
N ALA A 227 -0.24 5.01 -10.32
CA ALA A 227 -0.85 4.83 -9.01
C ALA A 227 -0.28 3.60 -8.29
N MET A 228 -0.18 2.46 -8.99
CA MET A 228 0.41 1.24 -8.44
C MET A 228 1.90 1.41 -8.13
N SER A 229 2.66 2.09 -9.00
CA SER A 229 4.08 2.37 -8.77
C SER A 229 4.30 3.24 -7.53
N LYS A 230 3.46 4.28 -7.34
CA LYS A 230 3.49 5.10 -6.12
C LYS A 230 3.18 4.26 -4.89
N SER A 231 2.18 3.40 -4.95
CA SER A 231 1.80 2.52 -3.83
C SER A 231 2.89 1.49 -3.52
N PHE A 232 3.52 0.93 -4.54
CA PHE A 232 4.72 0.09 -4.40
C PHE A 232 5.81 0.81 -3.61
N LEU A 233 6.22 2.01 -4.05
CA LEU A 233 7.27 2.79 -3.38
C LEU A 233 6.91 3.12 -1.94
N GLY A 234 5.65 3.46 -1.67
CA GLY A 234 5.17 3.76 -0.32
C GLY A 234 5.23 2.55 0.62
N THR A 235 4.77 1.39 0.14
CA THR A 235 4.76 0.16 0.93
C THR A 235 6.18 -0.40 1.13
N TYR A 236 7.07 -0.19 0.16
CA TYR A 236 8.46 -0.62 0.24
C TYR A 236 9.22 0.05 1.42
N PHE A 237 8.86 1.28 1.81
CA PHE A 237 9.37 1.88 3.06
C PHE A 237 9.02 1.03 4.27
N GLY A 238 7.80 0.51 4.35
CA GLY A 238 7.39 -0.39 5.42
C GLY A 238 8.17 -1.70 5.44
N VAL A 239 8.51 -2.25 4.27
CA VAL A 239 9.38 -3.44 4.16
C VAL A 239 10.76 -3.16 4.74
N ILE A 240 11.38 -2.02 4.39
CA ILE A 240 12.70 -1.65 4.90
C ILE A 240 12.67 -1.38 6.42
N GLU A 241 11.65 -0.66 6.90
CA GLU A 241 11.50 -0.38 8.34
C GLU A 241 11.30 -1.69 9.11
N GLY A 242 10.40 -2.56 8.65
CA GLY A 242 10.16 -3.89 9.26
C GLY A 242 11.40 -4.78 9.24
N ALA A 243 12.10 -4.88 8.10
CA ALA A 243 13.36 -5.63 8.00
C ALA A 243 14.42 -5.09 8.97
N THR A 244 14.57 -3.77 9.04
CA THR A 244 15.53 -3.12 9.94
C THR A 244 15.21 -3.40 11.41
N GLU A 245 13.93 -3.39 11.78
CA GLU A 245 13.51 -3.67 13.15
C GLU A 245 13.71 -5.15 13.53
N VAL A 246 13.41 -6.07 12.60
CA VAL A 246 13.69 -7.51 12.77
C VAL A 246 15.19 -7.76 12.99
N VAL A 247 16.05 -7.15 12.18
CA VAL A 247 17.51 -7.28 12.31
C VAL A 247 18.00 -6.69 13.63
N LYS A 248 17.61 -5.47 13.99
CA LYS A 248 18.00 -4.82 15.25
C LYS A 248 17.59 -5.65 16.45
N THR A 249 16.35 -6.12 16.49
CA THR A 249 15.83 -6.93 17.59
C THR A 249 16.56 -8.28 17.69
N SER A 250 16.91 -8.89 16.56
CA SER A 250 17.69 -10.13 16.53
C SER A 250 19.11 -9.92 17.02
N LEU A 251 19.80 -8.87 16.59
CA LEU A 251 21.15 -8.54 17.06
C LEU A 251 21.19 -8.20 18.56
N HIS A 252 20.19 -7.46 19.05
CA HIS A 252 20.08 -7.16 20.48
C HIS A 252 19.94 -8.44 21.33
N GLN A 253 19.16 -9.43 20.86
CA GLN A 253 19.02 -10.71 21.55
C GLN A 253 20.34 -11.51 21.57
N VAL A 254 21.10 -11.50 20.49
CA VAL A 254 22.42 -12.15 20.42
C VAL A 254 23.39 -11.48 21.38
N GLY A 255 23.43 -10.14 21.44
CA GLY A 255 24.25 -9.39 22.39
C GLY A 255 23.91 -9.67 23.85
N VAL A 256 22.61 -9.71 24.19
CA VAL A 256 22.15 -10.04 25.54
C VAL A 256 22.48 -11.51 25.91
N LYS A 257 22.33 -12.46 24.98
CA LYS A 257 22.74 -13.86 25.24
C LYS A 257 24.23 -13.99 25.50
N LYS A 258 25.07 -13.31 24.70
CA LYS A 258 26.52 -13.32 24.84
C LYS A 258 26.95 -12.71 26.19
N SER A 259 26.36 -11.59 26.61
CA SER A 259 26.61 -10.97 27.91
C SER A 259 26.21 -11.87 29.08
N ARG A 260 25.05 -12.55 28.99
CA ARG A 260 24.60 -13.51 30.03
C ARG A 260 25.51 -14.72 30.12
N ALA A 261 25.98 -15.26 28.99
CA ALA A 261 26.91 -16.38 28.97
C ALA A 261 28.25 -15.98 29.58
N PHE A 262 28.76 -14.79 29.29
CA PHE A 262 29.99 -14.26 29.87
C PHE A 262 29.89 -14.10 31.38
N ASN A 263 28.80 -13.49 31.88
CA ASN A 263 28.58 -13.31 33.32
C ASN A 263 28.41 -14.63 34.06
N ARG A 264 27.74 -15.64 33.46
CA ARG A 264 27.68 -16.99 34.05
C ARG A 264 29.03 -17.65 34.12
N ALA A 265 29.85 -17.53 33.09
CA ALA A 265 31.21 -18.07 33.10
C ALA A 265 32.09 -17.39 34.16
N LYS A 266 31.93 -16.09 34.40
CA LYS A 266 32.63 -15.34 35.43
C LYS A 266 32.23 -15.77 36.83
N VAL A 267 30.93 -15.88 37.14
CA VAL A 267 30.42 -16.36 38.43
C VAL A 267 30.86 -17.80 38.73
N GLY A 268 30.79 -18.72 37.74
CA GLY A 268 31.25 -20.10 37.90
C GLY A 268 32.78 -20.23 38.00
N ALA A 269 33.54 -19.21 37.65
CA ALA A 269 34.99 -19.15 37.93
C ALA A 269 35.31 -18.68 39.35
N GLU A 270 34.52 -17.75 39.89
CA GLU A 270 34.64 -17.22 41.25
C GLU A 270 34.21 -18.24 42.34
N GLU A 271 33.29 -19.17 42.01
CA GLU A 271 32.87 -20.26 42.95
C GLU A 271 33.86 -21.42 43.02
N ARG A 272 34.92 -21.45 42.21
CA ARG A 272 35.94 -22.53 42.20
C ARG A 272 37.26 -22.17 42.89
N PHE A 273 37.38 -21.01 43.48
CA PHE A 273 38.47 -20.59 44.32
C PHE A 273 37.94 -20.30 45.75
#